data_e11d8617297f8bd9395de75262d4e77c
#
_entry.id   e11d8617297f8bd9395de75262d4e77c
#
_cell.length_a   1.000
_cell.length_b   1.000
_cell.length_c   1.000
_cell.angle_alpha   90.00
_cell.angle_beta   90.00
_cell.angle_gamma   90.00
#
_symmetry.space_group_name_H-M   'P 1'
#
loop_
_entity.id
_entity.type
_entity.pdbx_description
1 polymer ?
#
loop_
_entity_poly.entity_id
_entity_poly.type
_entity_poly.pdbx_seq_one_letter_code
_entity_poly.pdbx_strand_id
1 'polypeptide(L)'
;MHHQNSTCPLTQQQLIAEYFLEIRAKILDIAAFLDRLDRSVDHNAQDDFRLTAMRKALQTLYTEPLQPNTIHPNRIYAIQMIFSDPTTEPLMHLDRKSALGAPNRDDVNDRGGVALCPPIGGEAHA
;
A
#
# COMPACT_ATOMS: atom_id res chain seq x y z
N MET A 1 7.36 -31.24 -15.25
CA MET A 1 7.40 -29.89 -14.66
C MET A 1 7.72 -30.02 -13.19
N HIS A 2 8.92 -29.70 -12.82
CA HIS A 2 9.31 -29.68 -11.43
C HIS A 2 8.75 -28.41 -10.79
N HIS A 3 7.72 -28.55 -9.99
CA HIS A 3 7.40 -27.53 -9.00
C HIS A 3 8.58 -27.50 -8.05
N GLN A 4 9.50 -26.57 -8.27
CA GLN A 4 10.46 -26.22 -7.26
C GLN A 4 9.66 -25.62 -6.10
N ASN A 5 9.44 -26.42 -5.07
CA ASN A 5 9.15 -25.88 -3.78
C ASN A 5 10.32 -24.95 -3.46
N SER A 6 10.11 -23.67 -3.59
CA SER A 6 11.10 -22.67 -3.21
C SER A 6 11.18 -22.60 -1.69
N THR A 7 11.74 -23.65 -1.11
CA THR A 7 12.09 -23.66 0.30
C THR A 7 13.35 -22.82 0.46
N CYS A 8 13.29 -21.88 1.39
CA CYS A 8 14.48 -21.14 1.77
C CYS A 8 15.54 -22.12 2.30
N PRO A 9 16.78 -22.09 1.79
CA PRO A 9 17.84 -23.00 2.24
C PRO A 9 18.30 -22.73 3.67
N LEU A 10 17.94 -21.57 4.25
CA LEU A 10 18.30 -21.18 5.61
C LEU A 10 17.22 -21.63 6.60
N THR A 11 17.63 -22.02 7.79
CA THR A 11 16.70 -22.25 8.90
C THR A 11 16.12 -20.94 9.42
N GLN A 12 15.02 -21.02 10.16
CA GLN A 12 14.43 -19.81 10.78
C GLN A 12 15.42 -19.11 11.72
N GLN A 13 16.19 -19.86 12.48
CA GLN A 13 17.21 -19.29 13.37
C GLN A 13 18.31 -18.56 12.58
N GLN A 14 18.75 -19.13 11.48
CA GLN A 14 19.74 -18.49 10.60
C GLN A 14 19.18 -17.21 9.98
N LEU A 15 17.94 -17.23 9.52
CA LEU A 15 17.26 -16.04 8.99
C LEU A 15 17.15 -14.94 10.04
N ILE A 16 16.75 -15.28 11.26
CA ILE A 16 16.64 -14.31 12.36
C ILE A 16 18.01 -13.75 12.70
N ALA A 17 19.03 -14.59 12.82
CA ALA A 17 20.37 -14.14 13.15
C ALA A 17 20.96 -13.18 12.11
N GLU A 18 20.68 -13.44 10.83
CA GLU A 18 21.23 -12.64 9.72
C GLU A 18 20.45 -11.33 9.50
N TYR A 19 19.13 -11.37 9.58
CA TYR A 19 18.28 -10.23 9.19
C TYR A 19 17.67 -9.45 10.35
N PHE A 20 17.83 -9.89 11.59
CA PHE A 20 17.16 -9.27 12.74
C PHE A 20 17.43 -7.76 12.85
N LEU A 21 18.69 -7.34 12.77
CA LEU A 21 19.05 -5.93 12.93
C LEU A 21 18.47 -5.06 11.81
N GLU A 22 18.49 -5.58 10.59
CA GLU A 22 17.92 -4.88 9.43
C GLU A 22 16.40 -4.72 9.56
N ILE A 23 15.71 -5.80 9.89
CA ILE A 23 14.25 -5.77 10.05
C ILE A 23 13.84 -4.92 11.26
N ARG A 24 14.58 -5.02 12.36
CA ARG A 24 14.39 -4.15 13.52
C ARG A 24 14.45 -2.67 13.15
N ALA A 25 15.46 -2.28 12.37
CA ALA A 25 15.60 -0.90 11.91
C ALA A 25 14.41 -0.44 11.08
N LYS A 26 13.94 -1.26 10.16
CA LYS A 26 12.76 -0.96 9.33
C LYS A 26 11.48 -0.79 10.16
N ILE A 27 11.29 -1.63 11.17
CA ILE A 27 10.14 -1.52 12.08
C ILE A 27 10.21 -0.21 12.87
N LEU A 28 11.39 0.16 13.36
CA LEU A 28 11.60 1.43 14.08
C LEU A 28 11.36 2.64 13.16
N ASP A 29 11.76 2.58 11.90
CA ASP A 29 11.48 3.64 10.92
C ASP A 29 9.97 3.82 10.70
N ILE A 30 9.24 2.72 10.59
CA ILE A 30 7.77 2.77 10.47
C ILE A 30 7.16 3.37 11.74
N ALA A 31 7.58 2.94 12.92
CA ALA A 31 7.10 3.48 14.18
C ALA A 31 7.37 4.98 14.30
N ALA A 32 8.58 5.41 13.95
CA ALA A 32 8.94 6.83 13.98
C ALA A 32 8.10 7.66 13.00
N PHE A 33 7.76 7.10 11.85
CA PHE A 33 6.87 7.75 10.90
C PHE A 33 5.46 7.93 11.47
N LEU A 34 4.90 6.88 12.06
CA LEU A 34 3.57 6.94 12.68
C LEU A 34 3.54 7.94 13.84
N ASP A 35 4.58 7.97 14.66
CA ASP A 35 4.72 8.96 15.73
C ASP A 35 4.78 10.40 15.22
N ARG A 36 5.39 10.62 14.06
CA ARG A 36 5.39 11.95 13.42
C ARG A 36 4.01 12.33 12.91
N LEU A 37 3.25 11.38 12.36
CA LEU A 37 1.86 11.63 11.97
C LEU A 37 1.01 12.05 13.16
N ASP A 38 1.18 11.36 14.29
CA ASP A 38 0.41 11.65 15.50
C ASP A 38 0.77 13.00 16.11
N ARG A 39 2.01 13.44 15.95
CA ARG A 39 2.48 14.77 16.42
C ARG A 39 2.33 15.88 15.39
N SER A 40 1.80 15.61 14.23
CA SER A 40 1.63 16.63 13.19
C SER A 40 0.66 17.74 13.66
N VAL A 41 0.87 18.93 13.13
CA VAL A 41 0.06 20.12 13.50
C VAL A 41 -1.41 19.92 13.10
N ASP A 42 -1.63 19.32 11.93
CA ASP A 42 -2.96 19.04 11.39
C ASP A 42 -3.17 17.54 11.26
N HIS A 43 -4.34 17.07 11.70
CA HIS A 43 -4.76 15.69 11.53
C HIS A 43 -5.69 15.52 10.32
N ASN A 44 -5.35 16.18 9.22
CA ASN A 44 -6.18 16.26 8.00
C ASN A 44 -5.97 15.12 7.01
N ALA A 45 -5.07 14.19 7.30
CA ALA A 45 -4.75 13.08 6.41
C ALA A 45 -5.39 11.73 6.83
N GLN A 46 -6.37 11.75 7.74
CA GLN A 46 -7.00 10.51 8.20
C GLN A 46 -7.68 9.73 7.06
N ASP A 47 -8.20 10.44 6.08
CA ASP A 47 -8.86 9.88 4.90
C ASP A 47 -7.92 9.76 3.69
N ASP A 48 -6.63 10.05 3.85
CA ASP A 48 -5.66 9.89 2.77
C ASP A 48 -5.54 8.42 2.38
N PHE A 49 -5.77 8.12 1.09
CA PHE A 49 -5.76 6.75 0.57
C PHE A 49 -4.41 6.05 0.78
N ARG A 50 -3.30 6.79 0.79
CA ARG A 50 -1.96 6.24 1.04
C ARG A 50 -1.81 5.79 2.48
N LEU A 51 -2.31 6.55 3.43
CA LEU A 51 -2.31 6.18 4.85
C LEU A 51 -3.22 4.97 5.09
N THR A 52 -4.39 4.94 4.46
CA THR A 52 -5.32 3.80 4.52
C THR A 52 -4.68 2.53 3.96
N ALA A 53 -4.03 2.61 2.79
CA ALA A 53 -3.32 1.48 2.19
C ALA A 53 -2.16 1.01 3.08
N MET A 54 -1.40 1.93 3.66
CA MET A 54 -0.29 1.61 4.56
C MET A 54 -0.77 0.88 5.83
N ARG A 55 -1.82 1.36 6.47
CA ARG A 55 -2.42 0.69 7.65
C ARG A 55 -2.87 -0.73 7.32
N LYS A 56 -3.51 -0.90 6.17
CA LYS A 56 -3.95 -2.20 5.69
C LYS A 56 -2.78 -3.15 5.42
N ALA A 57 -1.71 -2.65 4.82
CA ALA A 57 -0.49 -3.41 4.61
C ALA A 57 0.15 -3.85 5.93
N LEU A 58 0.23 -2.97 6.91
CA LEU A 58 0.77 -3.28 8.24
C LEU A 58 -0.06 -4.36 8.96
N GLN A 59 -1.39 -4.29 8.86
CA GLN A 59 -2.26 -5.34 9.40
C GLN A 59 -2.01 -6.69 8.70
N THR A 60 -1.79 -6.69 7.40
CA THR A 60 -1.48 -7.89 6.62
C THR A 60 -0.16 -8.53 7.05
N LEU A 61 0.84 -7.73 7.42
CA LEU A 61 2.12 -8.25 7.93
C LEU A 61 1.95 -9.03 9.23
N TYR A 62 1.01 -8.65 10.08
CA TYR A 62 0.77 -9.28 11.38
C TYR A 62 -0.11 -10.52 11.30
N THR A 63 -0.63 -10.84 10.14
CA THR A 63 -1.48 -12.03 9.97
C THR A 63 -0.66 -13.30 10.20
N GLU A 64 -1.11 -14.14 11.14
CA GLU A 64 -0.54 -15.46 11.38
C GLU A 64 -0.53 -16.30 10.10
N PRO A 65 0.49 -17.13 9.89
CA PRO A 65 0.49 -18.03 8.75
C PRO A 65 -0.73 -18.95 8.84
N LEU A 66 -1.62 -18.81 7.87
CA LEU A 66 -2.80 -19.63 7.77
C LEU A 66 -2.38 -21.09 7.56
N GLN A 67 -2.65 -21.94 8.56
CA GLN A 67 -2.58 -23.40 8.49
C GLN A 67 -1.24 -23.98 7.97
N PRO A 68 -0.70 -25.01 8.61
CA PRO A 68 0.58 -25.63 8.21
C PRO A 68 0.59 -26.26 6.82
N ASN A 69 -0.57 -26.35 6.15
CA ASN A 69 -0.72 -26.89 4.81
C ASN A 69 -1.02 -25.85 3.75
N THR A 70 -1.08 -24.59 4.10
CA THR A 70 -1.23 -23.53 3.09
C THR A 70 0.12 -23.26 2.46
N ILE A 71 0.26 -23.71 1.23
CA ILE A 71 1.42 -23.47 0.38
C ILE A 71 1.56 -21.94 0.23
N HIS A 72 2.39 -21.36 1.08
CA HIS A 72 2.81 -19.97 1.07
C HIS A 72 1.78 -18.92 1.51
N PRO A 73 1.87 -18.43 2.75
CA PRO A 73 1.34 -17.11 3.05
C PRO A 73 2.16 -16.10 2.26
N ASN A 74 1.70 -15.73 1.10
CA ASN A 74 2.40 -14.76 0.28
C ASN A 74 2.01 -13.34 0.70
N ARG A 75 2.58 -12.87 1.81
CA ARG A 75 2.39 -11.51 2.32
C ARG A 75 2.80 -10.47 1.28
N ILE A 76 3.86 -10.76 0.52
CA ILE A 76 4.33 -9.87 -0.54
C ILE A 76 3.23 -9.67 -1.57
N TYR A 77 2.63 -10.74 -2.07
CA TYR A 77 1.54 -10.64 -3.04
C TYR A 77 0.34 -9.87 -2.48
N ALA A 78 -0.09 -10.20 -1.25
CA ALA A 78 -1.21 -9.53 -0.62
C ALA A 78 -0.97 -8.03 -0.44
N ILE A 79 0.24 -7.63 -0.04
CA ILE A 79 0.61 -6.23 0.14
C ILE A 79 0.76 -5.52 -1.20
N GLN A 80 1.34 -6.16 -2.21
CA GLN A 80 1.42 -5.62 -3.57
C GLN A 80 0.02 -5.33 -4.12
N MET A 81 -0.94 -6.22 -3.88
CA MET A 81 -2.33 -6.00 -4.29
C MET A 81 -2.99 -4.82 -3.58
N ILE A 82 -2.63 -4.57 -2.32
CA ILE A 82 -3.12 -3.39 -1.57
C ILE A 82 -2.61 -2.09 -2.20
N PHE A 83 -1.37 -2.07 -2.66
CA PHE A 83 -0.74 -0.88 -3.26
C PHE A 83 -0.95 -0.78 -4.78
N SER A 84 -1.50 -1.81 -5.42
CA SER A 84 -1.73 -1.85 -6.86
C SER A 84 -3.10 -1.32 -7.23
N ASP A 85 -3.19 -0.72 -8.41
CA ASP A 85 -4.46 -0.35 -9.01
C ASP A 85 -5.19 -1.63 -9.49
N PRO A 86 -6.42 -1.90 -9.02
CA PRO A 86 -7.17 -3.09 -9.42
C PRO A 86 -7.74 -3.01 -10.84
N THR A 87 -7.59 -1.88 -11.52
CA THR A 87 -8.16 -1.71 -12.86
C THR A 87 -7.32 -2.40 -13.92
N THR A 88 -7.99 -3.21 -14.75
CA THR A 88 -7.38 -3.95 -15.85
C THR A 88 -7.51 -3.24 -17.20
N GLU A 89 -8.27 -2.15 -17.27
CA GLU A 89 -8.46 -1.40 -18.49
C GLU A 89 -7.27 -0.48 -18.77
N PRO A 90 -6.79 -0.45 -20.04
CA PRO A 90 -5.72 0.46 -20.42
C PRO A 90 -6.15 1.91 -20.23
N LEU A 91 -5.27 2.72 -19.66
CA LEU A 91 -5.49 4.14 -19.55
C LEU A 91 -5.36 4.80 -20.92
N MET A 92 -6.37 5.55 -21.32
CA MET A 92 -6.34 6.33 -22.56
C MET A 92 -5.43 7.56 -22.44
N HIS A 93 -5.14 7.98 -21.23
CA HIS A 93 -4.29 9.14 -20.94
C HIS A 93 -3.32 8.81 -19.81
N LEU A 94 -2.19 9.50 -19.81
CA LEU A 94 -1.21 9.40 -18.76
C LEU A 94 -1.83 9.87 -17.44
N ASP A 95 -1.93 8.95 -16.48
CA ASP A 95 -2.52 9.23 -15.18
C ASP A 95 -1.43 9.29 -14.10
N ARG A 96 -1.55 10.24 -13.18
CA ARG A 96 -0.66 10.36 -12.02
C ARG A 96 -0.89 9.25 -10.98
N LYS A 97 -1.97 8.52 -11.08
CA LYS A 97 -2.40 7.51 -10.07
C LYS A 97 -1.37 6.41 -9.90
N SER A 98 -0.80 5.91 -10.99
CA SER A 98 0.23 4.88 -10.96
C SER A 98 1.53 5.35 -10.28
N ALA A 99 1.79 6.64 -10.26
CA ALA A 99 2.96 7.23 -9.62
C ALA A 99 2.78 7.48 -8.12
N LEU A 100 1.58 7.33 -7.58
CA LEU A 100 1.26 7.59 -6.18
C LEU A 100 1.52 6.40 -5.24
N GLY A 101 1.79 5.22 -5.80
CA GLY A 101 2.15 4.02 -5.03
C GLY A 101 1.00 3.33 -4.33
N ALA A 102 -0.24 3.84 -4.44
CA ALA A 102 -1.44 3.22 -3.89
C ALA A 102 -2.69 3.67 -4.65
N PRO A 103 -3.73 2.82 -4.77
CA PRO A 103 -4.97 3.19 -5.45
C PRO A 103 -5.81 4.12 -4.58
N ASN A 104 -6.32 5.19 -5.17
CA ASN A 104 -7.31 6.05 -4.53
C ASN A 104 -8.71 5.52 -4.82
N ARG A 105 -9.44 5.11 -3.78
CA ARG A 105 -10.80 4.56 -3.91
C ARG A 105 -11.83 5.58 -4.36
N ASP A 106 -11.61 6.83 -4.03
CA ASP A 106 -12.53 7.90 -4.40
C ASP A 106 -12.56 8.11 -5.91
N ASP A 107 -11.46 7.80 -6.58
CA ASP A 107 -11.35 7.87 -8.03
C ASP A 107 -12.07 6.73 -8.77
N VAL A 108 -12.38 5.64 -8.09
CA VAL A 108 -13.09 4.50 -8.71
C VAL A 108 -14.57 4.83 -8.91
N ASN A 109 -15.13 5.68 -8.06
CA ASN A 109 -16.51 6.14 -8.19
C ASN A 109 -16.70 7.27 -9.22
N ASP A 110 -15.62 7.96 -9.59
CA ASP A 110 -15.69 9.10 -10.51
C ASP A 110 -15.61 8.69 -12.00
N ARG A 111 -15.50 7.41 -12.28
CA ARG A 111 -15.46 6.92 -13.68
C ARG A 111 -16.82 6.95 -14.38
N GLY A 112 -17.88 7.29 -13.68
CA GLY A 112 -19.22 7.45 -14.25
C GLY A 112 -19.64 8.91 -14.45
N GLY A 113 -18.88 9.85 -14.00
CA GLY A 113 -19.14 11.26 -14.15
C GLY A 113 -17.95 11.99 -14.75
N VAL A 114 -18.13 12.55 -15.90
CA VAL A 114 -17.23 13.58 -16.40
C VAL A 114 -17.34 14.73 -15.41
N ALA A 115 -16.49 14.80 -14.43
CA ALA A 115 -16.32 16.00 -13.64
C ALA A 115 -15.72 17.05 -14.57
N LEU A 116 -16.60 17.78 -15.22
CA LEU A 116 -16.23 19.04 -15.83
C LEU A 116 -15.72 19.91 -14.68
N CYS A 117 -14.43 20.15 -14.66
CA CYS A 117 -13.88 21.27 -13.90
C CYS A 117 -14.74 22.49 -14.21
N PRO A 118 -15.32 23.14 -13.21
CA PRO A 118 -15.95 24.42 -13.47
C PRO A 118 -14.93 25.34 -14.10
N PRO A 119 -15.28 26.09 -15.13
CA PRO A 119 -14.34 27.00 -15.76
C PRO A 119 -13.83 27.96 -14.69
N ILE A 120 -12.54 27.94 -14.49
CA ILE A 120 -11.84 28.97 -13.70
C ILE A 120 -12.04 30.27 -14.47
N GLY A 121 -12.78 31.19 -13.92
CA GLY A 121 -12.91 32.48 -14.49
C GLY A 121 -14.33 32.92 -14.76
N GLY A 122 -15.16 32.78 -13.76
CA GLY A 122 -16.28 33.66 -13.59
C GLY A 122 -15.76 34.90 -12.87
N GLU A 123 -15.09 35.78 -13.55
CA GLU A 123 -14.89 37.08 -12.99
C GLU A 123 -16.25 37.74 -12.84
N ALA A 124 -16.67 37.89 -11.63
CA ALA A 124 -17.71 38.80 -11.28
C ALA A 124 -17.13 40.21 -11.43
N HIS A 125 -17.32 40.77 -12.56
CA HIS A 125 -17.21 42.23 -12.68
C HIS A 125 -18.51 42.82 -12.17
N ALA A 126 -18.38 43.43 -11.05
CA ALA A 126 -19.38 44.40 -10.63
C ALA A 126 -19.39 45.61 -11.56
#